data_a37806fca35e97ca36fc5b85b8e43a6b
#
_entry.id   a37806fca35e97ca36fc5b85b8e43a6b
#
_cell.length_a   1.000
_cell.length_b   1.000
_cell.length_c   1.000
_cell.angle_alpha   90.00
_cell.angle_beta   90.00
_cell.angle_gamma   90.00
#
_symmetry.space_group_name_H-M   'P 1'
#
loop_
_entity.id
_entity.type
_entity.pdbx_description
1 polymer ?
#
loop_
_entity_poly.entity_id
_entity_poly.type
_entity_poly.pdbx_seq_one_letter_code
_entity_poly.pdbx_strand_id
1 'polypeptide(L)'
;MKTLVKKSLLTLLFGTALLSLQGCITTAVVTTAAVAGKVATDPRSTGTQVDDEILEEKVAQNLNNDAQLKTETRINVVVYNGKVLLIGQAPNYTAAETAKNIAAGVDGV
;
A
#
# COMPACT_ATOMS: atom_id res chain seq x y z
N MET A 1 -33.84 6.39 -42.16
CA MET A 1 -33.47 7.31 -41.10
C MET A 1 -33.39 6.63 -39.69
N LYS A 2 -34.36 5.83 -39.27
CA LYS A 2 -34.32 5.15 -37.96
C LYS A 2 -33.17 4.13 -37.81
N THR A 3 -32.75 3.44 -38.87
CA THR A 3 -31.65 2.48 -38.88
C THR A 3 -30.28 3.13 -38.83
N LEU A 4 -30.10 4.34 -39.40
CA LEU A 4 -28.84 5.08 -39.33
C LEU A 4 -28.58 5.69 -37.95
N VAL A 5 -29.64 6.16 -37.28
CA VAL A 5 -29.55 6.69 -35.90
C VAL A 5 -29.21 5.57 -34.91
N LYS A 6 -29.78 4.36 -35.07
CA LYS A 6 -29.43 3.21 -34.25
C LYS A 6 -27.98 2.76 -34.43
N LYS A 7 -27.47 2.76 -35.67
CA LYS A 7 -26.06 2.40 -35.93
C LYS A 7 -25.10 3.45 -35.39
N SER A 8 -25.43 4.73 -35.45
CA SER A 8 -24.62 5.82 -34.86
C SER A 8 -24.59 5.75 -33.34
N LEU A 9 -25.73 5.42 -32.70
CA LEU A 9 -25.80 5.25 -31.25
C LEU A 9 -24.98 4.04 -30.76
N LEU A 10 -25.01 2.92 -31.48
CA LEU A 10 -24.20 1.75 -31.16
C LEU A 10 -22.70 2.03 -31.29
N THR A 11 -22.29 2.78 -32.31
CA THR A 11 -20.88 3.16 -32.52
C THR A 11 -20.40 4.10 -31.42
N LEU A 12 -21.23 5.03 -30.95
CA LEU A 12 -20.92 5.93 -29.83
C LEU A 12 -20.77 5.18 -28.51
N LEU A 13 -21.64 4.22 -28.22
CA LEU A 13 -21.58 3.36 -27.02
C LEU A 13 -20.31 2.49 -27.01
N PHE A 14 -19.92 1.97 -28.17
CA PHE A 14 -18.70 1.18 -28.30
C PHE A 14 -17.44 2.03 -28.11
N GLY A 15 -17.42 3.25 -28.63
CA GLY A 15 -16.33 4.20 -28.46
C GLY A 15 -16.12 4.63 -27.01
N THR A 16 -17.21 4.84 -26.27
CA THR A 16 -17.15 5.22 -24.85
C THR A 16 -16.63 4.08 -23.97
N ALA A 17 -16.99 2.83 -24.25
CA ALA A 17 -16.49 1.65 -23.54
C ALA A 17 -14.99 1.42 -23.76
N LEU A 18 -14.50 1.65 -24.98
CA LEU A 18 -13.07 1.56 -25.32
C LEU A 18 -12.23 2.63 -24.62
N LEU A 19 -12.74 3.85 -24.48
CA LEU A 19 -12.09 4.95 -23.76
C LEU A 19 -11.97 4.64 -22.26
N SER A 20 -12.97 4.00 -21.64
CA SER A 20 -12.94 3.58 -20.25
C SER A 20 -11.88 2.50 -19.99
N LEU A 21 -11.69 1.58 -20.92
CA LEU A 21 -10.65 0.55 -20.85
C LEU A 21 -9.24 1.14 -20.98
N GLN A 22 -9.05 2.14 -21.82
CA GLN A 22 -7.76 2.84 -21.95
C GLN A 22 -7.38 3.59 -20.66
N GLY A 23 -8.32 4.16 -19.94
CA GLY A 23 -8.09 4.80 -18.64
C GLY A 23 -7.53 3.82 -17.59
N CYS A 24 -8.06 2.62 -17.52
CA CYS A 24 -7.57 1.57 -16.61
C CYS A 24 -6.14 1.12 -16.95
N ILE A 25 -5.83 0.96 -18.21
CA ILE A 25 -4.48 0.56 -18.69
C ILE A 25 -3.46 1.66 -18.36
N THR A 26 -3.78 2.92 -18.57
CA THR A 26 -2.91 4.05 -18.26
C THR A 26 -2.59 4.12 -16.76
N THR A 27 -3.58 3.92 -15.89
CA THR A 27 -3.38 3.89 -14.44
C THR A 27 -2.47 2.75 -14.02
N ALA A 28 -2.63 1.56 -14.58
CA ALA A 28 -1.78 0.42 -14.30
C ALA A 28 -0.32 0.64 -14.72
N VAL A 29 -0.08 1.24 -15.88
CA VAL A 29 1.27 1.57 -16.38
C VAL A 29 1.95 2.61 -15.48
N VAL A 30 1.26 3.65 -15.06
CA VAL A 30 1.79 4.68 -14.16
C VAL A 30 2.17 4.07 -12.80
N THR A 31 1.33 3.21 -12.24
CA THR A 31 1.61 2.52 -10.97
C THR A 31 2.85 1.63 -11.08
N THR A 32 2.97 0.86 -12.16
CA THR A 32 4.13 -0.01 -12.40
C THR A 32 5.42 0.79 -12.57
N ALA A 33 5.38 1.91 -13.29
CA ALA A 33 6.53 2.79 -13.48
C ALA A 33 6.98 3.43 -12.15
N ALA A 34 6.05 3.85 -11.30
CA ALA A 34 6.34 4.43 -9.98
C ALA A 34 6.99 3.40 -9.05
N VAL A 35 6.51 2.16 -9.03
CA VAL A 35 7.10 1.05 -8.24
C VAL A 35 8.49 0.70 -8.76
N ALA A 36 8.67 0.57 -10.06
CA ALA A 36 9.96 0.29 -10.66
C ALA A 36 11.00 1.39 -10.37
N GLY A 37 10.60 2.66 -10.40
CA GLY A 37 11.46 3.80 -10.05
C GLY A 37 11.90 3.76 -8.58
N LYS A 38 11.00 3.42 -7.66
CA LYS A 38 11.31 3.27 -6.24
C LYS A 38 12.31 2.14 -5.99
N VAL A 39 12.12 0.99 -6.61
CA VAL A 39 13.03 -0.16 -6.50
C VAL A 39 14.42 0.18 -7.04
N ALA A 40 14.52 0.87 -8.18
CA ALA A 40 15.79 1.24 -8.81
C ALA A 40 16.62 2.24 -7.99
N THR A 41 15.97 3.10 -7.19
CA THR A 41 16.65 4.13 -6.37
C THR A 41 17.00 3.65 -4.97
N ASP A 42 16.43 2.55 -4.50
CA ASP A 42 16.67 2.00 -3.16
C ASP A 42 17.95 1.13 -3.18
N PRO A 43 18.90 1.33 -2.23
CA PRO A 43 20.14 0.54 -2.16
C PRO A 43 19.93 -0.92 -1.74
N ARG A 44 18.77 -1.28 -1.21
CA ARG A 44 18.45 -2.66 -0.84
C ARG A 44 18.23 -3.53 -2.07
N SER A 45 18.46 -4.85 -1.96
CA SER A 45 18.06 -5.78 -3.01
C SER A 45 16.55 -5.82 -3.17
N THR A 46 16.04 -6.20 -4.35
CA THR A 46 14.61 -6.34 -4.59
C THR A 46 13.95 -7.32 -3.62
N GLY A 47 14.60 -8.47 -3.36
CA GLY A 47 14.10 -9.45 -2.38
C GLY A 47 14.02 -8.89 -0.97
N THR A 48 15.01 -8.15 -0.52
CA THR A 48 15.01 -7.49 0.79
C THR A 48 13.91 -6.44 0.89
N GLN A 49 13.67 -5.66 -0.16
CA GLN A 49 12.60 -4.67 -0.18
C GLN A 49 11.23 -5.32 -0.04
N VAL A 50 11.00 -6.42 -0.75
CA VAL A 50 9.73 -7.18 -0.65
C VAL A 50 9.56 -7.78 0.74
N ASP A 51 10.60 -8.39 1.29
CA ASP A 51 10.57 -8.96 2.64
C ASP A 51 10.30 -7.89 3.70
N ASP A 52 10.93 -6.72 3.57
CA ASP A 52 10.72 -5.59 4.47
C ASP A 52 9.29 -5.04 4.39
N GLU A 53 8.70 -4.96 3.20
CA GLU A 53 7.30 -4.53 3.03
C GLU A 53 6.32 -5.51 3.65
N ILE A 54 6.54 -6.80 3.49
CA ILE A 54 5.72 -7.85 4.12
C ILE A 54 5.82 -7.76 5.64
N LEU A 55 7.02 -7.57 6.16
CA LEU A 55 7.27 -7.43 7.59
C LEU A 55 6.63 -6.15 8.15
N GLU A 56 6.72 -5.05 7.43
CA GLU A 56 6.08 -3.78 7.77
C GLU A 56 4.56 -3.95 7.94
N GLU A 57 3.92 -4.64 7.00
CA GLU A 57 2.50 -4.91 7.07
C GLU A 57 2.13 -5.82 8.23
N LYS A 58 2.92 -6.87 8.49
CA LYS A 58 2.69 -7.77 9.63
C LYS A 58 2.78 -7.03 10.96
N VAL A 59 3.76 -6.19 11.13
CA VAL A 59 3.92 -5.37 12.33
C VAL A 59 2.74 -4.41 12.47
N ALA A 60 2.37 -3.72 11.40
CA ALA A 60 1.24 -2.81 11.40
C ALA A 60 -0.07 -3.50 11.77
N GLN A 61 -0.33 -4.69 11.22
CA GLN A 61 -1.52 -5.49 11.56
C GLN A 61 -1.52 -5.89 13.04
N ASN A 62 -0.40 -6.34 13.57
CA ASN A 62 -0.30 -6.73 14.97
C ASN A 62 -0.50 -5.55 15.92
N LEU A 63 -0.01 -4.37 15.58
CA LEU A 63 -0.28 -3.15 16.32
C LEU A 63 -1.77 -2.77 16.26
N ASN A 64 -2.40 -2.90 15.10
CA ASN A 64 -3.82 -2.60 14.93
C ASN A 64 -4.74 -3.62 15.61
N ASN A 65 -4.28 -4.83 15.88
CA ASN A 65 -5.03 -5.83 16.64
C ASN A 65 -5.13 -5.49 18.12
N ASP A 66 -4.24 -4.65 18.64
CA ASP A 66 -4.38 -4.11 19.99
C ASP A 66 -5.37 -2.93 19.96
N ALA A 67 -6.51 -3.09 20.65
CA ALA A 67 -7.59 -2.12 20.65
C ALA A 67 -7.15 -0.76 21.24
N GLN A 68 -6.31 -0.76 22.24
CA GLN A 68 -5.79 0.45 22.86
C GLN A 68 -4.85 1.19 21.91
N LEU A 69 -3.91 0.51 21.29
CA LEU A 69 -2.97 1.10 20.34
C LEU A 69 -3.70 1.64 19.11
N LYS A 70 -4.69 0.93 18.60
CA LYS A 70 -5.47 1.36 17.45
C LYS A 70 -6.20 2.67 17.66
N THR A 71 -6.77 2.87 18.84
CA THR A 71 -7.61 4.05 19.18
C THR A 71 -6.82 5.21 19.76
N GLU A 72 -5.78 4.95 20.53
CA GLU A 72 -5.06 5.96 21.32
C GLU A 72 -3.71 6.37 20.72
N THR A 73 -3.19 5.63 19.75
CA THR A 73 -1.89 5.91 19.13
C THR A 73 -2.00 6.14 17.63
N ARG A 74 -1.00 6.86 17.10
CA ARG A 74 -0.74 6.98 15.66
C ARG A 74 0.69 6.55 15.42
N ILE A 75 0.86 5.33 14.95
CA ILE A 75 2.18 4.73 14.77
C ILE A 75 2.36 4.34 13.31
N ASN A 76 3.40 4.85 12.69
CA ASN A 76 3.89 4.41 11.39
C ASN A 76 5.02 3.42 11.58
N VAL A 77 4.97 2.35 10.81
CA VAL A 77 5.99 1.30 10.82
C VAL A 77 6.88 1.46 9.60
N VAL A 78 8.17 1.48 9.80
CA VAL A 78 9.16 1.48 8.73
C VAL A 78 10.12 0.31 8.97
N VAL A 79 10.32 -0.52 7.98
CA VAL A 79 11.22 -1.66 8.06
C VAL A 79 12.33 -1.52 7.03
N TYR A 80 13.58 -1.68 7.49
CA TYR A 80 14.77 -1.64 6.65
C TYR A 80 15.74 -2.76 7.06
N ASN A 81 16.01 -3.69 6.14
CA ASN A 81 16.85 -4.87 6.39
C ASN A 81 16.44 -5.66 7.65
N GLY A 82 15.14 -5.85 7.86
CA GLY A 82 14.59 -6.54 9.03
C GLY A 82 14.58 -5.71 10.32
N LYS A 83 15.11 -4.51 10.30
CA LYS A 83 15.05 -3.57 11.43
C LYS A 83 13.78 -2.73 11.37
N VAL A 84 13.04 -2.71 12.45
CA VAL A 84 11.77 -2.00 12.56
C VAL A 84 11.96 -0.68 13.30
N LEU A 85 11.50 0.39 12.67
CA LEU A 85 11.39 1.72 13.27
C LEU A 85 9.93 2.07 13.43
N LEU A 86 9.51 2.37 14.65
CA LEU A 86 8.17 2.87 14.95
C LEU A 86 8.25 4.38 15.14
N ILE A 87 7.47 5.10 14.33
CA ILE A 87 7.41 6.56 14.37
C ILE A 87 5.96 6.98 14.61
N GLY A 88 5.72 7.80 15.60
CA GLY A 88 4.37 8.28 15.82
C GLY A 88 4.16 8.95 17.17
N GLN A 89 2.92 8.90 17.61
CA GLN A 89 2.46 9.53 18.85
C GLN A 89 1.74 8.52 19.72
N ALA A 90 2.07 8.51 20.99
CA ALA A 90 1.41 7.71 22.03
C ALA A 90 1.04 8.59 23.22
N PRO A 91 -0.07 8.28 23.92
CA PRO A 91 -0.53 9.09 25.05
C PRO A 91 0.39 9.00 26.29
N ASN A 92 1.12 7.90 26.43
CA ASN A 92 2.03 7.66 27.54
C ASN A 92 3.15 6.70 27.15
N TYR A 93 4.14 6.57 28.03
CA TYR A 93 5.28 5.69 27.83
C TYR A 93 4.88 4.21 27.79
N THR A 94 3.88 3.81 28.57
CA THR A 94 3.39 2.43 28.61
C THR A 94 2.85 1.99 27.26
N ALA A 95 2.08 2.85 26.58
CA ALA A 95 1.58 2.56 25.23
C ALA A 95 2.72 2.44 24.22
N ALA A 96 3.73 3.26 24.30
CA ALA A 96 4.92 3.18 23.45
C ALA A 96 5.70 1.87 23.68
N GLU A 97 5.89 1.46 24.92
CA GLU A 97 6.53 0.18 25.27
C GLU A 97 5.71 -1.02 24.80
N THR A 98 4.39 -0.98 24.93
CA THR A 98 3.50 -2.02 24.41
C THR A 98 3.67 -2.17 22.89
N ALA A 99 3.68 -1.07 22.16
CA ALA A 99 3.91 -1.08 20.72
C ALA A 99 5.26 -1.70 20.35
N LYS A 100 6.32 -1.32 21.05
CA LYS A 100 7.66 -1.86 20.87
C LYS A 100 7.68 -3.38 21.11
N ASN A 101 7.06 -3.85 22.17
CA ASN A 101 7.02 -5.27 22.51
C ASN A 101 6.22 -6.09 21.50
N ILE A 102 5.11 -5.57 21.01
CA ILE A 102 4.32 -6.20 19.95
C ILE A 102 5.14 -6.32 18.67
N ALA A 103 5.80 -5.25 18.26
CA ALA A 103 6.66 -5.24 17.08
C ALA A 103 7.83 -6.23 17.22
N ALA A 104 8.48 -6.28 18.36
CA ALA A 104 9.59 -7.20 18.64
C ALA A 104 9.17 -8.67 18.61
N GLY A 105 7.91 -8.98 18.89
CA GLY A 105 7.36 -10.33 18.86
C GLY A 105 6.99 -10.84 17.47
N VAL A 106 7.07 -10.02 16.43
CA VAL A 106 6.76 -10.43 15.07
C VAL A 106 7.92 -11.21 14.47
N ASP A 107 7.63 -12.35 13.84
CA ASP A 107 8.65 -13.17 13.18
C ASP A 107 9.32 -12.39 12.04
N GLY A 108 10.63 -12.38 12.02
CA GLY A 108 11.44 -11.70 11.01
C GLY A 108 12.01 -10.34 11.44
N VAL A 109 11.52 -9.81 12.57
CA VAL A 109 12.08 -8.59 13.18
C VAL A 109 13.43 -8.86 13.83
#